data_237a9164c1c7d4732908579ed0ba2938
#
_entry.id   237a9164c1c7d4732908579ed0ba2938
#
_cell.length_a   1.000
_cell.length_b   1.000
_cell.length_c   1.000
_cell.angle_alpha   90.00
_cell.angle_beta   90.00
_cell.angle_gamma   90.00
#
_symmetry.space_group_name_H-M   'P 1'
#
loop_
_entity.id
_entity.type
_entity.pdbx_description
1 polymer ?
#
loop_
_entity_poly.entity_id
_entity_poly.type
_entity_poly.pdbx_seq_one_letter_code
_entity_poly.pdbx_strand_id
1 'polypeptide(L)'
;MKPLNAKMLGVGALAGLVAAFLVFAAGRQPSSFSAVLYAASALPILLVGLGWGNMAAISAVVTAAVLGAIAISPSFAVMMTLVTLLPAGWISHLANLARPASELGGPDHLMAWYPLSDILLHLCGLVTLAVIVVGVMIGYGPELINRLVDVLFASVAQQQSDFAPDATVIAQTKALVLLLLPAIQGGMWVMMLFAAYYLATRIVAASGGGLRPREDIPSSLRMNRNTIFIFLLGLAATFLGGIPAMVGATVVGTFGAGFLLSGFAALHFRTRGKDWRLPALVLCYLASLMLMLPALFILVLGLSDTRKAIALTPNKDADAPKQTDSKL
;
A
#
# COMPACT_ATOMS: atom_id res chain seq x y z
N MET A 1 8.66 16.81 25.13
CA MET A 1 7.65 16.91 24.04
C MET A 1 7.85 18.26 23.38
N LYS A 2 8.13 18.31 22.06
CA LYS A 2 8.15 19.60 21.35
C LYS A 2 6.75 20.22 21.42
N PRO A 3 6.63 21.54 21.60
CA PRO A 3 5.33 22.21 21.71
C PRO A 3 4.52 21.96 20.42
N LEU A 4 3.20 21.79 20.60
CA LEU A 4 2.25 21.65 19.48
C LEU A 4 2.39 22.89 18.59
N ASN A 5 2.90 22.68 17.38
CA ASN A 5 3.08 23.77 16.43
C ASN A 5 1.78 23.96 15.63
N ALA A 6 1.06 25.04 15.89
CA ALA A 6 -0.19 25.38 15.21
C ALA A 6 -0.07 25.35 13.67
N LYS A 7 1.09 25.72 13.14
CA LYS A 7 1.38 25.64 11.69
C LYS A 7 1.30 24.21 11.17
N MET A 8 1.88 23.22 11.89
CA MET A 8 1.83 21.81 11.49
C MET A 8 0.40 21.27 11.51
N LEU A 9 -0.37 21.63 12.52
CA LEU A 9 -1.78 21.24 12.61
C LEU A 9 -2.60 21.85 11.47
N GLY A 10 -2.40 23.14 11.16
CA GLY A 10 -3.09 23.82 10.07
C GLY A 10 -2.77 23.22 8.69
N VAL A 11 -1.49 22.96 8.41
CA VAL A 11 -1.07 22.30 7.15
C VAL A 11 -1.66 20.89 7.06
N GLY A 12 -1.67 20.15 8.19
CA GLY A 12 -2.31 18.83 8.25
C GLY A 12 -3.80 18.90 7.98
N ALA A 13 -4.52 19.84 8.61
CA ALA A 13 -5.96 20.02 8.40
C ALA A 13 -6.30 20.34 6.93
N LEU A 14 -5.51 21.21 6.28
CA LEU A 14 -5.68 21.50 4.86
C LEU A 14 -5.48 20.24 3.99
N ALA A 15 -4.46 19.44 4.28
CA ALA A 15 -4.24 18.18 3.57
C ALA A 15 -5.37 17.17 3.80
N GLY A 16 -5.91 17.11 5.02
CA GLY A 16 -7.08 16.29 5.34
C GLY A 16 -8.34 16.73 4.59
N LEU A 17 -8.53 18.04 4.44
CA LEU A 17 -9.62 18.60 3.63
C LEU A 17 -9.48 18.20 2.16
N VAL A 18 -8.28 18.28 1.57
CA VAL A 18 -8.02 17.84 0.20
C VAL A 18 -8.28 16.33 0.06
N ALA A 19 -7.84 15.52 1.02
CA ALA A 19 -8.11 14.08 1.03
C ALA A 19 -9.63 13.78 1.05
N ALA A 20 -10.39 14.48 1.89
CA ALA A 20 -11.85 14.35 1.93
C ALA A 20 -12.51 14.74 0.60
N PHE A 21 -12.07 15.82 -0.04
CA PHE A 21 -12.58 16.20 -1.36
C PHE A 21 -12.34 15.14 -2.44
N LEU A 22 -11.16 14.52 -2.45
CA LEU A 22 -10.86 13.42 -3.39
C LEU A 22 -11.80 12.24 -3.17
N VAL A 23 -12.12 11.93 -1.91
CA VAL A 23 -13.07 10.86 -1.56
C VAL A 23 -14.49 11.22 -2.00
N PHE A 24 -14.94 12.47 -1.78
CA PHE A 24 -16.26 12.90 -2.23
C PHE A 24 -16.39 12.91 -3.76
N ALA A 25 -15.33 13.32 -4.46
CA ALA A 25 -15.28 13.25 -5.90
C ALA A 25 -15.35 11.78 -6.38
N ALA A 26 -14.67 10.86 -5.71
CA ALA A 26 -14.72 9.43 -6.01
C ALA A 26 -16.14 8.86 -5.88
N GLY A 27 -16.88 9.22 -4.83
CA GLY A 27 -18.24 8.73 -4.59
C GLY A 27 -19.28 9.20 -5.62
N ARG A 28 -18.97 10.23 -6.40
CA ARG A 28 -19.84 10.76 -7.47
C ARG A 28 -19.57 10.18 -8.85
N GLN A 29 -18.53 9.37 -8.99
CA GLN A 29 -18.11 8.77 -10.26
C GLN A 29 -18.36 7.25 -10.21
N PRO A 30 -19.40 6.71 -10.86
CA PRO A 30 -19.64 5.27 -10.90
C PRO A 30 -18.73 4.58 -11.93
N SER A 31 -17.42 4.67 -11.77
CA SER A 31 -16.47 4.12 -12.73
C SER A 31 -15.23 3.55 -12.00
N SER A 32 -14.43 2.77 -12.71
CA SER A 32 -13.11 2.32 -12.25
C SER A 32 -12.18 3.47 -11.84
N PHE A 33 -12.43 4.68 -12.34
CA PHE A 33 -11.73 5.90 -11.95
C PHE A 33 -11.97 6.29 -10.47
N SER A 34 -13.11 5.90 -9.89
CA SER A 34 -13.40 6.16 -8.48
C SER A 34 -12.38 5.49 -7.56
N ALA A 35 -11.94 4.26 -7.86
CA ALA A 35 -10.92 3.56 -7.07
C ALA A 35 -9.57 4.30 -7.06
N VAL A 36 -9.20 4.92 -8.20
CA VAL A 36 -8.00 5.74 -8.32
C VAL A 36 -8.12 7.00 -7.45
N LEU A 37 -9.26 7.67 -7.44
CA LEU A 37 -9.50 8.85 -6.60
C LEU A 37 -9.49 8.50 -5.10
N TYR A 38 -10.07 7.35 -4.72
CA TYR A 38 -9.98 6.86 -3.33
C TYR A 38 -8.53 6.63 -2.93
N ALA A 39 -7.72 5.96 -3.77
CA ALA A 39 -6.32 5.73 -3.50
C ALA A 39 -5.51 7.05 -3.48
N ALA A 40 -5.84 7.99 -4.37
CA ALA A 40 -5.22 9.31 -4.43
C ALA A 40 -5.46 10.14 -3.17
N SER A 41 -6.52 9.85 -2.39
CA SER A 41 -6.77 10.52 -1.10
C SER A 41 -5.67 10.25 -0.07
N ALA A 42 -4.87 9.19 -0.22
CA ALA A 42 -3.68 8.93 0.58
C ALA A 42 -2.54 9.95 0.31
N LEU A 43 -2.47 10.51 -0.91
CA LEU A 43 -1.35 11.37 -1.32
C LEU A 43 -1.21 12.63 -0.46
N PRO A 44 -2.26 13.43 -0.17
CA PRO A 44 -2.13 14.58 0.72
C PRO A 44 -1.62 14.21 2.13
N ILE A 45 -2.08 13.07 2.67
CA ILE A 45 -1.64 12.57 3.98
C ILE A 45 -0.14 12.24 3.95
N LEU A 46 0.30 11.52 2.91
CA LEU A 46 1.70 11.14 2.71
C LEU A 46 2.60 12.37 2.52
N LEU A 47 2.16 13.36 1.74
CA LEU A 47 2.91 14.60 1.51
C LEU A 47 3.19 15.34 2.81
N VAL A 48 2.16 15.54 3.64
CA VAL A 48 2.35 16.27 4.91
C VAL A 48 3.06 15.41 5.94
N GLY A 49 2.84 14.10 5.97
CA GLY A 49 3.54 13.19 6.87
C GLY A 49 5.04 13.15 6.59
N LEU A 50 5.44 13.04 5.32
CA LEU A 50 6.83 13.00 4.91
C LEU A 50 7.53 14.36 5.00
N GLY A 51 6.82 15.46 4.72
CA GLY A 51 7.42 16.81 4.69
C GLY A 51 7.34 17.57 6.01
N TRP A 52 6.28 17.39 6.81
CA TRP A 52 6.05 18.11 8.07
C TRP A 52 5.99 17.21 9.31
N GLY A 53 6.00 15.87 9.10
CA GLY A 53 6.08 14.89 10.18
C GLY A 53 4.74 14.45 10.75
N ASN A 54 4.80 13.66 11.83
CA ASN A 54 3.67 12.89 12.36
C ASN A 54 2.48 13.73 12.79
N MET A 55 2.72 14.90 13.41
CA MET A 55 1.62 15.76 13.90
C MET A 55 0.76 16.29 12.75
N ALA A 56 1.37 16.63 11.62
CA ALA A 56 0.66 17.04 10.42
C ALA A 56 -0.10 15.85 9.80
N ALA A 57 0.49 14.65 9.77
CA ALA A 57 -0.18 13.45 9.29
C ALA A 57 -1.40 13.08 10.14
N ILE A 58 -1.28 13.10 11.48
CA ILE A 58 -2.39 12.83 12.39
C ILE A 58 -3.52 13.85 12.20
N SER A 59 -3.18 15.14 12.15
CA SER A 59 -4.16 16.20 11.89
C SER A 59 -4.89 15.96 10.56
N ALA A 60 -4.18 15.58 9.51
CA ALA A 60 -4.77 15.31 8.21
C ALA A 60 -5.71 14.09 8.24
N VAL A 61 -5.29 12.99 8.87
CA VAL A 61 -6.13 11.78 9.02
C VAL A 61 -7.40 12.10 9.80
N VAL A 62 -7.28 12.78 10.94
CA VAL A 62 -8.44 13.14 11.79
C VAL A 62 -9.40 14.06 11.03
N THR A 63 -8.89 15.10 10.37
CA THR A 63 -9.72 16.02 9.58
C THR A 63 -10.47 15.29 8.48
N ALA A 64 -9.80 14.44 7.70
CA ALA A 64 -10.44 13.69 6.62
C ALA A 64 -11.48 12.71 7.15
N ALA A 65 -11.19 12.00 8.25
CA ALA A 65 -12.12 11.06 8.88
C ALA A 65 -13.38 11.77 9.43
N VAL A 66 -13.21 12.91 10.13
CA VAL A 66 -14.33 13.69 10.64
C VAL A 66 -15.21 14.23 9.51
N LEU A 67 -14.61 14.78 8.45
CA LEU A 67 -15.36 15.25 7.29
C LEU A 67 -16.10 14.10 6.58
N GLY A 68 -15.48 12.92 6.45
CA GLY A 68 -16.12 11.73 5.91
C GLY A 68 -17.31 11.26 6.76
N ALA A 69 -17.17 11.30 8.10
CA ALA A 69 -18.23 10.92 9.02
C ALA A 69 -19.45 11.86 8.96
N ILE A 70 -19.19 13.17 8.85
CA ILE A 70 -20.26 14.21 8.83
C ILE A 70 -20.95 14.23 7.46
N ALA A 71 -20.17 14.15 6.36
CA ALA A 71 -20.70 14.37 5.01
C ALA A 71 -21.29 13.11 4.37
N ILE A 72 -20.87 11.90 4.79
CA ILE A 72 -21.36 10.63 4.24
C ILE A 72 -21.97 9.76 5.34
N SER A 73 -21.14 9.14 6.17
CA SER A 73 -21.58 8.37 7.34
C SER A 73 -20.37 7.96 8.22
N PRO A 74 -20.61 7.65 9.51
CA PRO A 74 -19.55 7.17 10.41
C PRO A 74 -18.93 5.84 9.93
N SER A 75 -19.73 4.91 9.43
CA SER A 75 -19.24 3.61 8.89
C SER A 75 -18.36 3.80 7.67
N PHE A 76 -18.73 4.71 6.77
CA PHE A 76 -17.90 5.07 5.62
C PHE A 76 -16.56 5.68 6.07
N ALA A 77 -16.58 6.60 7.06
CA ALA A 77 -15.35 7.20 7.57
C ALA A 77 -14.40 6.16 8.19
N VAL A 78 -14.93 5.15 8.89
CA VAL A 78 -14.15 4.04 9.43
C VAL A 78 -13.52 3.24 8.29
N MET A 79 -14.29 2.85 7.27
CA MET A 79 -13.77 2.09 6.11
C MET A 79 -12.66 2.89 5.39
N MET A 80 -12.90 4.16 5.10
CA MET A 80 -11.93 5.04 4.45
C MET A 80 -10.65 5.18 5.28
N THR A 81 -10.80 5.35 6.60
CA THR A 81 -9.66 5.47 7.51
C THR A 81 -8.84 4.20 7.52
N LEU A 82 -9.45 3.03 7.63
CA LEU A 82 -8.76 1.73 7.66
C LEU A 82 -8.04 1.42 6.36
N VAL A 83 -8.68 1.68 5.21
CA VAL A 83 -8.15 1.28 3.90
C VAL A 83 -7.11 2.26 3.38
N THR A 84 -7.27 3.56 3.64
CA THR A 84 -6.49 4.61 2.97
C THR A 84 -5.71 5.50 3.92
N LEU A 85 -6.41 6.15 4.87
CA LEU A 85 -5.81 7.22 5.65
C LEU A 85 -4.82 6.71 6.69
N LEU A 86 -5.18 5.66 7.44
CA LEU A 86 -4.33 5.06 8.46
C LEU A 86 -3.07 4.43 7.85
N PRO A 87 -3.15 3.60 6.78
CA PRO A 87 -1.94 3.11 6.10
C PRO A 87 -1.05 4.25 5.61
N ALA A 88 -1.60 5.31 5.00
CA ALA A 88 -0.82 6.45 4.54
C ALA A 88 -0.10 7.18 5.69
N GLY A 89 -0.81 7.47 6.78
CA GLY A 89 -0.23 8.09 7.97
C GLY A 89 0.86 7.22 8.60
N TRP A 90 0.61 5.91 8.73
CA TRP A 90 1.55 4.98 9.32
C TRP A 90 2.84 4.81 8.52
N ILE A 91 2.74 4.57 7.20
CA ILE A 91 3.94 4.42 6.36
C ILE A 91 4.74 5.72 6.24
N SER A 92 4.08 6.91 6.29
CA SER A 92 4.81 8.18 6.36
C SER A 92 5.56 8.33 7.67
N HIS A 93 4.99 7.88 8.80
CA HIS A 93 5.66 7.83 10.08
C HIS A 93 6.89 6.92 10.03
N LEU A 94 6.74 5.67 9.58
CA LEU A 94 7.85 4.72 9.47
C LEU A 94 8.96 5.25 8.56
N ALA A 95 8.61 5.88 7.44
CA ALA A 95 9.57 6.44 6.51
C ALA A 95 10.45 7.55 7.11
N ASN A 96 9.94 8.25 8.12
CA ASN A 96 10.67 9.32 8.84
C ASN A 96 11.45 8.80 10.06
N LEU A 97 11.38 7.51 10.37
CA LEU A 97 12.18 6.93 11.46
C LEU A 97 13.63 6.76 11.01
N ALA A 98 14.54 7.31 11.80
CA ALA A 98 15.98 7.15 11.65
C ALA A 98 16.62 7.01 13.02
N ARG A 99 17.77 6.33 13.08
CA ARG A 99 18.60 6.18 14.29
C ARG A 99 20.08 6.21 13.91
N PRO A 100 20.98 6.52 14.86
CA PRO A 100 22.42 6.41 14.61
C PRO A 100 22.80 5.02 14.10
N ALA A 101 23.64 4.97 13.07
CA ALA A 101 24.07 3.69 12.49
C ALA A 101 24.90 2.85 13.49
N SER A 102 25.56 3.49 14.46
CA SER A 102 26.30 2.84 15.54
C SER A 102 25.44 1.91 16.39
N GLU A 103 24.15 2.20 16.58
CA GLU A 103 23.22 1.30 17.26
C GLU A 103 23.00 -0.02 16.51
N LEU A 104 23.38 -0.07 15.25
CA LEU A 104 23.32 -1.24 14.37
C LEU A 104 24.71 -1.83 14.07
N GLY A 105 25.75 -1.38 14.77
CA GLY A 105 27.13 -1.79 14.53
C GLY A 105 27.79 -1.11 13.33
N GLY A 106 27.20 -0.01 12.82
CA GLY A 106 27.74 0.81 11.74
C GLY A 106 28.56 2.00 12.24
N PRO A 107 29.06 2.88 11.33
CA PRO A 107 29.83 4.06 11.68
C PRO A 107 29.02 5.11 12.44
N ASP A 108 29.64 5.77 13.45
CA ASP A 108 28.97 6.79 14.30
C ASP A 108 28.51 8.04 13.55
N HIS A 109 29.18 8.37 12.45
CA HIS A 109 28.86 9.56 11.64
C HIS A 109 27.71 9.34 10.66
N LEU A 110 27.04 8.18 10.69
CA LEU A 110 25.94 7.87 9.80
C LEU A 110 24.62 7.67 10.56
N MET A 111 23.51 8.03 9.89
CA MET A 111 22.13 7.72 10.30
C MET A 111 21.58 6.59 9.45
N ALA A 112 20.96 5.62 10.08
CA ALA A 112 20.28 4.49 9.45
C ALA A 112 18.76 4.76 9.42
N TRP A 113 18.19 4.72 8.23
CA TRP A 113 16.75 4.93 8.01
C TRP A 113 15.98 3.62 8.09
N TYR A 114 14.71 3.70 8.49
CA TYR A 114 13.84 2.54 8.56
C TYR A 114 13.75 1.85 7.18
N PRO A 115 13.98 0.53 7.09
CA PRO A 115 14.12 -0.15 5.79
C PRO A 115 12.87 -0.11 4.95
N LEU A 116 13.01 0.12 3.64
CA LEU A 116 11.90 0.14 2.70
C LEU A 116 11.18 -1.21 2.61
N SER A 117 11.92 -2.32 2.81
CA SER A 117 11.36 -3.68 2.93
C SER A 117 10.36 -3.83 4.07
N ASP A 118 10.63 -3.17 5.19
CA ASP A 118 9.78 -3.23 6.38
C ASP A 118 8.60 -2.26 6.23
N ILE A 119 8.77 -1.12 5.54
CA ILE A 119 7.65 -0.23 5.15
C ILE A 119 6.66 -1.00 4.28
N LEU A 120 7.15 -1.74 3.27
CA LEU A 120 6.29 -2.53 2.39
C LEU A 120 5.61 -3.68 3.14
N LEU A 121 6.30 -4.34 4.07
CA LEU A 121 5.71 -5.34 4.98
C LEU A 121 4.53 -4.76 5.77
N HIS A 122 4.72 -3.59 6.41
CA HIS A 122 3.65 -2.93 7.16
C HIS A 122 2.49 -2.52 6.27
N LEU A 123 2.76 -2.02 5.06
CA LEU A 123 1.73 -1.68 4.10
C LEU A 123 0.87 -2.91 3.74
N CYS A 124 1.51 -4.04 3.40
CA CYS A 124 0.79 -5.29 3.10
C CYS A 124 -0.03 -5.76 4.31
N GLY A 125 0.54 -5.73 5.52
CA GLY A 125 -0.15 -6.14 6.76
C GLY A 125 -1.36 -5.24 7.08
N LEU A 126 -1.21 -3.92 6.98
CA LEU A 126 -2.28 -2.96 7.24
C LEU A 126 -3.42 -3.11 6.22
N VAL A 127 -3.10 -3.28 4.94
CA VAL A 127 -4.12 -3.50 3.90
C VAL A 127 -4.81 -4.84 4.10
N THR A 128 -4.07 -5.91 4.47
CA THR A 128 -4.68 -7.20 4.83
C THR A 128 -5.70 -7.03 5.94
N LEU A 129 -5.30 -6.39 7.04
CA LEU A 129 -6.19 -6.14 8.18
C LEU A 129 -7.40 -5.29 7.76
N ALA A 130 -7.17 -4.23 7.00
CA ALA A 130 -8.25 -3.35 6.52
C ALA A 130 -9.27 -4.11 5.67
N VAL A 131 -8.82 -4.92 4.70
CA VAL A 131 -9.70 -5.71 3.84
C VAL A 131 -10.52 -6.72 4.66
N ILE A 132 -9.89 -7.38 5.63
CA ILE A 132 -10.59 -8.33 6.52
C ILE A 132 -11.64 -7.60 7.36
N VAL A 133 -11.27 -6.49 8.03
CA VAL A 133 -12.19 -5.74 8.89
C VAL A 133 -13.34 -5.15 8.08
N VAL A 134 -13.06 -4.54 6.93
CA VAL A 134 -14.10 -4.03 6.02
C VAL A 134 -14.98 -5.18 5.52
N GLY A 135 -14.39 -6.32 5.18
CA GLY A 135 -15.13 -7.53 4.78
C GLY A 135 -16.13 -7.94 5.85
N VAL A 136 -15.71 -7.98 7.11
CA VAL A 136 -16.63 -8.28 8.25
C VAL A 136 -17.72 -7.22 8.37
N MET A 137 -17.36 -5.93 8.24
CA MET A 137 -18.34 -4.81 8.36
C MET A 137 -19.43 -4.85 7.28
N ILE A 138 -19.11 -5.29 6.05
CA ILE A 138 -20.07 -5.39 4.95
C ILE A 138 -20.74 -6.76 4.86
N GLY A 139 -20.41 -7.70 5.77
CA GLY A 139 -20.92 -9.07 5.73
C GLY A 139 -20.40 -9.87 4.54
N TYR A 140 -19.11 -9.66 4.17
CA TYR A 140 -18.50 -10.42 3.08
C TYR A 140 -18.48 -11.92 3.38
N GLY A 141 -19.07 -12.71 2.49
CA GLY A 141 -19.18 -14.15 2.66
C GLY A 141 -20.02 -14.79 1.56
N PRO A 142 -20.30 -16.12 1.67
CA PRO A 142 -21.04 -16.86 0.65
C PRO A 142 -22.39 -16.24 0.28
N GLU A 143 -23.14 -15.71 1.25
CA GLU A 143 -24.46 -15.12 0.99
C GLU A 143 -24.36 -13.85 0.12
N LEU A 144 -23.41 -12.96 0.40
CA LEU A 144 -23.21 -11.77 -0.40
C LEU A 144 -22.77 -12.14 -1.81
N ILE A 145 -21.83 -13.08 -1.94
CA ILE A 145 -21.31 -13.53 -3.24
C ILE A 145 -22.40 -14.24 -4.05
N ASN A 146 -23.22 -15.09 -3.41
CA ASN A 146 -24.34 -15.72 -4.10
C ASN A 146 -25.26 -14.67 -4.72
N ARG A 147 -25.67 -13.66 -3.94
CA ARG A 147 -26.53 -12.58 -4.45
C ARG A 147 -25.87 -11.79 -5.58
N LEU A 148 -24.58 -11.44 -5.45
CA LEU A 148 -23.85 -10.70 -6.49
C LEU A 148 -23.77 -11.49 -7.79
N VAL A 149 -23.40 -12.77 -7.72
CA VAL A 149 -23.27 -13.63 -8.90
C VAL A 149 -24.63 -13.89 -9.55
N ASP A 150 -25.69 -14.13 -8.74
CA ASP A 150 -27.04 -14.33 -9.27
C ASP A 150 -27.56 -13.09 -10.00
N VAL A 151 -27.34 -11.88 -9.45
CA VAL A 151 -27.67 -10.61 -10.12
C VAL A 151 -26.87 -10.44 -11.41
N LEU A 152 -25.57 -10.77 -11.39
CA LEU A 152 -24.72 -10.70 -12.58
C LEU A 152 -25.25 -11.62 -13.69
N PHE A 153 -25.51 -12.88 -13.39
CA PHE A 153 -26.03 -13.83 -14.37
C PHE A 153 -27.41 -13.44 -14.88
N ALA A 154 -28.29 -12.95 -14.00
CA ALA A 154 -29.61 -12.44 -14.42
C ALA A 154 -29.48 -11.24 -15.37
N SER A 155 -28.54 -10.32 -15.13
CA SER A 155 -28.31 -9.16 -15.99
C SER A 155 -27.76 -9.55 -17.37
N VAL A 156 -26.90 -10.57 -17.43
CA VAL A 156 -26.38 -11.09 -18.70
C VAL A 156 -27.47 -11.83 -19.48
N ALA A 157 -28.29 -12.63 -18.81
CA ALA A 157 -29.42 -13.34 -19.43
C ALA A 157 -30.48 -12.37 -20.03
N GLN A 158 -30.67 -11.20 -19.42
CA GLN A 158 -31.54 -10.15 -19.98
C GLN A 158 -30.99 -9.53 -21.28
N GLN A 159 -29.67 -9.49 -21.43
CA GLN A 159 -29.00 -8.92 -22.60
C GLN A 159 -28.76 -9.96 -23.71
N GLN A 160 -28.66 -11.23 -23.34
CA GLN A 160 -28.39 -12.35 -24.23
C GLN A 160 -29.39 -13.49 -23.93
N SER A 161 -30.42 -13.61 -24.76
CA SER A 161 -31.51 -14.60 -24.58
C SER A 161 -31.02 -16.06 -24.55
N ASP A 162 -29.90 -16.36 -25.24
CA ASP A 162 -29.31 -17.68 -25.35
C ASP A 162 -28.34 -18.00 -24.19
N PHE A 163 -28.15 -17.06 -23.26
CA PHE A 163 -27.26 -17.26 -22.12
C PHE A 163 -27.96 -18.07 -21.03
N ALA A 164 -27.68 -19.36 -20.99
CA ALA A 164 -28.17 -20.28 -19.98
C ALA A 164 -27.01 -21.07 -19.36
N PRO A 165 -26.30 -20.49 -18.38
CA PRO A 165 -25.15 -21.16 -17.77
C PRO A 165 -25.60 -22.38 -16.97
N ASP A 166 -24.83 -23.47 -17.06
CA ASP A 166 -25.05 -24.67 -16.27
C ASP A 166 -24.88 -24.37 -14.76
N ALA A 167 -25.62 -25.09 -13.93
CA ALA A 167 -25.54 -24.98 -12.46
C ALA A 167 -24.10 -25.16 -11.94
N THR A 168 -23.32 -26.03 -12.59
CA THR A 168 -21.91 -26.26 -12.27
C THR A 168 -21.05 -25.00 -12.51
N VAL A 169 -21.27 -24.29 -13.61
CA VAL A 169 -20.57 -23.04 -13.95
C VAL A 169 -20.91 -21.96 -12.93
N ILE A 170 -22.19 -21.86 -12.54
CA ILE A 170 -22.63 -20.90 -11.52
C ILE A 170 -21.93 -21.17 -10.19
N ALA A 171 -21.92 -22.45 -9.74
CA ALA A 171 -21.28 -22.83 -8.48
C ALA A 171 -19.75 -22.57 -8.50
N GLN A 172 -19.06 -22.90 -9.59
CA GLN A 172 -17.64 -22.62 -9.76
C GLN A 172 -17.35 -21.12 -9.75
N THR A 173 -18.17 -20.31 -10.44
CA THR A 173 -18.04 -18.85 -10.45
C THR A 173 -18.18 -18.28 -9.05
N LYS A 174 -19.18 -18.72 -8.28
CA LYS A 174 -19.36 -18.30 -6.87
C LYS A 174 -18.15 -18.62 -6.02
N ALA A 175 -17.61 -19.83 -6.13
CA ALA A 175 -16.42 -20.26 -5.40
C ALA A 175 -15.17 -19.44 -5.78
N LEU A 176 -14.97 -19.18 -7.07
CA LEU A 176 -13.85 -18.36 -7.56
C LEU A 176 -13.97 -16.90 -7.10
N VAL A 177 -15.13 -16.28 -7.25
CA VAL A 177 -15.35 -14.88 -6.85
C VAL A 177 -15.15 -14.71 -5.34
N LEU A 178 -15.59 -15.68 -4.53
CA LEU A 178 -15.42 -15.67 -3.08
C LEU A 178 -13.94 -15.55 -2.66
N LEU A 179 -13.02 -16.17 -3.40
CA LEU A 179 -11.59 -16.13 -3.10
C LEU A 179 -10.86 -15.01 -3.86
N LEU A 180 -11.18 -14.82 -5.13
CA LEU A 180 -10.44 -13.88 -5.97
C LEU A 180 -10.75 -12.42 -5.62
N LEU A 181 -11.98 -12.09 -5.24
CA LEU A 181 -12.37 -10.71 -4.97
C LEU A 181 -11.54 -10.07 -3.84
N PRO A 182 -11.40 -10.66 -2.64
CA PRO A 182 -10.57 -10.08 -1.58
C PRO A 182 -9.08 -10.09 -1.93
N ALA A 183 -8.60 -11.08 -2.69
CA ALA A 183 -7.22 -11.14 -3.16
C ALA A 183 -6.91 -9.98 -4.13
N ILE A 184 -7.74 -9.80 -5.15
CA ILE A 184 -7.61 -8.72 -6.14
C ILE A 184 -7.74 -7.36 -5.45
N GLN A 185 -8.75 -7.19 -4.60
CA GLN A 185 -8.98 -5.95 -3.87
C GLN A 185 -7.79 -5.58 -3.00
N GLY A 186 -7.30 -6.52 -2.19
CA GLY A 186 -6.14 -6.30 -1.32
C GLY A 186 -4.87 -5.99 -2.12
N GLY A 187 -4.60 -6.75 -3.17
CA GLY A 187 -3.45 -6.52 -4.05
C GLY A 187 -3.51 -5.16 -4.75
N MET A 188 -4.67 -4.76 -5.24
CA MET A 188 -4.89 -3.46 -5.87
C MET A 188 -4.62 -2.31 -4.90
N TRP A 189 -5.12 -2.39 -3.65
CA TRP A 189 -4.87 -1.36 -2.63
C TRP A 189 -3.39 -1.24 -2.27
N VAL A 190 -2.67 -2.36 -2.12
CA VAL A 190 -1.21 -2.32 -1.87
C VAL A 190 -0.49 -1.60 -3.00
N MET A 191 -0.80 -1.93 -4.26
CA MET A 191 -0.16 -1.30 -5.42
C MET A 191 -0.47 0.19 -5.51
N MET A 192 -1.73 0.59 -5.32
CA MET A 192 -2.16 2.00 -5.39
C MET A 192 -1.56 2.84 -4.26
N LEU A 193 -1.58 2.34 -3.02
CA LEU A 193 -1.01 3.04 -1.87
C LEU A 193 0.51 3.14 -1.97
N PHE A 194 1.19 2.10 -2.47
CA PHE A 194 2.62 2.17 -2.73
C PHE A 194 2.94 3.17 -3.84
N ALA A 195 2.14 3.23 -4.90
CA ALA A 195 2.29 4.24 -5.95
C ALA A 195 2.11 5.67 -5.40
N ALA A 196 1.11 5.88 -4.53
CA ALA A 196 0.92 7.16 -3.83
C ALA A 196 2.13 7.50 -2.93
N TYR A 197 2.65 6.53 -2.17
CA TYR A 197 3.87 6.70 -1.37
C TYR A 197 5.08 7.06 -2.23
N TYR A 198 5.30 6.34 -3.33
CA TYR A 198 6.38 6.62 -4.26
C TYR A 198 6.29 8.05 -4.83
N LEU A 199 5.08 8.45 -5.27
CA LEU A 199 4.84 9.79 -5.79
C LEU A 199 5.08 10.86 -4.71
N ALA A 200 4.58 10.65 -3.49
CA ALA A 200 4.79 11.56 -2.37
C ALA A 200 6.27 11.74 -2.04
N THR A 201 7.06 10.66 -1.99
CA THR A 201 8.51 10.74 -1.75
C THR A 201 9.22 11.55 -2.84
N ARG A 202 8.78 11.44 -4.11
CA ARG A 202 9.33 12.20 -5.23
C ARG A 202 9.01 13.69 -5.12
N ILE A 203 7.77 14.03 -4.80
CA ILE A 203 7.32 15.42 -4.66
C ILE A 203 8.02 16.08 -3.48
N VAL A 204 8.05 15.43 -2.31
CA VAL A 204 8.68 15.97 -1.10
C VAL A 204 10.18 16.14 -1.30
N ALA A 205 10.87 15.19 -1.95
CA ALA A 205 12.29 15.33 -2.28
C ALA A 205 12.55 16.47 -3.26
N ALA A 206 11.69 16.67 -4.26
CA ALA A 206 11.81 17.76 -5.24
C ALA A 206 11.59 19.14 -4.60
N SER A 207 10.74 19.23 -3.56
CA SER A 207 10.52 20.48 -2.80
C SER A 207 11.63 20.81 -1.80
N GLY A 208 12.62 19.94 -1.61
CA GLY A 208 13.69 20.11 -0.63
C GLY A 208 13.27 19.92 0.84
N GLY A 209 11.99 19.53 1.09
CA GLY A 209 11.44 19.36 2.44
C GLY A 209 11.58 17.96 3.04
N GLY A 210 12.17 17.02 2.31
CA GLY A 210 12.26 15.63 2.75
C GLY A 210 13.31 15.42 3.84
N LEU A 211 12.92 14.76 4.93
CA LEU A 211 13.84 14.33 5.99
C LEU A 211 14.66 13.11 5.52
N ARG A 212 13.97 12.13 4.90
CA ARG A 212 14.59 10.92 4.36
C ARG A 212 15.26 11.20 3.03
N PRO A 213 16.47 10.69 2.79
CA PRO A 213 17.14 10.78 1.50
C PRO A 213 16.34 10.01 0.45
N ARG A 214 16.43 10.46 -0.79
CA ARG A 214 15.83 9.76 -1.92
C ARG A 214 16.55 8.43 -2.16
N GLU A 215 15.83 7.36 -2.01
CA GLU A 215 16.32 6.02 -2.31
C GLU A 215 16.12 5.65 -3.79
N ASP A 216 17.05 4.85 -4.28
CA ASP A 216 16.93 4.21 -5.58
C ASP A 216 16.02 2.97 -5.47
N ILE A 217 14.74 3.13 -5.81
CA ILE A 217 13.72 2.09 -5.68
C ILE A 217 14.13 0.77 -6.36
N PRO A 218 14.66 0.76 -7.60
CA PRO A 218 15.10 -0.49 -8.23
C PRO A 218 16.11 -1.31 -7.42
N SER A 219 16.97 -0.67 -6.66
CA SER A 219 17.97 -1.36 -5.84
C SER A 219 17.51 -1.64 -4.42
N SER A 220 16.68 -0.77 -3.82
CA SER A 220 16.30 -0.81 -2.41
C SER A 220 14.97 -1.49 -2.13
N LEU A 221 14.01 -1.46 -3.08
CA LEU A 221 12.70 -2.07 -2.88
C LEU A 221 12.78 -3.59 -2.98
N ARG A 222 12.75 -4.24 -1.85
CA ARG A 222 12.67 -5.70 -1.69
C ARG A 222 11.67 -6.02 -0.59
N MET A 223 11.16 -7.26 -0.59
CA MET A 223 10.39 -7.75 0.54
C MET A 223 11.34 -8.31 1.61
N ASN A 224 10.92 -8.21 2.88
CA ASN A 224 11.61 -8.87 3.98
C ASN A 224 11.49 -10.40 3.83
N ARG A 225 12.55 -11.15 4.14
CA ARG A 225 12.57 -12.62 4.00
C ARG A 225 11.43 -13.30 4.77
N ASN A 226 11.09 -12.79 5.95
CA ASN A 226 10.03 -13.36 6.78
C ASN A 226 8.64 -13.29 6.13
N THR A 227 8.43 -12.39 5.17
CA THR A 227 7.15 -12.27 4.45
C THR A 227 6.84 -13.47 3.57
N ILE A 228 7.87 -14.26 3.18
CA ILE A 228 7.69 -15.52 2.46
C ILE A 228 6.82 -16.48 3.29
N PHE A 229 7.09 -16.59 4.58
CA PHE A 229 6.32 -17.47 5.47
C PHE A 229 4.86 -17.01 5.61
N ILE A 230 4.63 -15.70 5.70
CA ILE A 230 3.28 -15.13 5.75
C ILE A 230 2.53 -15.44 4.46
N PHE A 231 3.17 -15.23 3.31
CA PHE A 231 2.59 -15.52 2.00
C PHE A 231 2.26 -17.02 1.83
N LEU A 232 3.19 -17.91 2.20
CA LEU A 232 2.98 -19.36 2.10
C LEU A 232 1.90 -19.84 3.07
N LEU A 233 1.82 -19.29 4.28
CA LEU A 233 0.75 -19.58 5.23
C LEU A 233 -0.61 -19.12 4.67
N GLY A 234 -0.68 -17.92 4.10
CA GLY A 234 -1.87 -17.44 3.40
C GLY A 234 -2.28 -18.38 2.26
N LEU A 235 -1.31 -18.80 1.44
CA LEU A 235 -1.54 -19.74 0.34
C LEU A 235 -2.07 -21.08 0.86
N ALA A 236 -1.47 -21.64 1.91
CA ALA A 236 -1.95 -22.88 2.52
C ALA A 236 -3.39 -22.74 3.08
N ALA A 237 -3.70 -21.60 3.69
CA ALA A 237 -5.03 -21.32 4.22
C ALA A 237 -6.12 -21.29 3.14
N THR A 238 -5.80 -20.95 1.89
CA THR A 238 -6.77 -20.96 0.78
C THR A 238 -7.36 -22.36 0.51
N PHE A 239 -6.68 -23.44 0.91
CA PHE A 239 -7.13 -24.81 0.73
C PHE A 239 -8.02 -25.33 1.87
N LEU A 240 -8.15 -24.58 2.98
CA LEU A 240 -8.94 -25.01 4.14
C LEU A 240 -10.46 -24.79 3.99
N GLY A 241 -10.89 -24.02 2.99
CA GLY A 241 -12.30 -23.63 2.81
C GLY A 241 -12.78 -22.58 3.83
N GLY A 242 -13.99 -22.09 3.65
CA GLY A 242 -14.65 -21.16 4.58
C GLY A 242 -13.88 -19.87 4.87
N ILE A 243 -13.97 -19.39 6.11
CA ILE A 243 -13.31 -18.16 6.56
C ILE A 243 -11.77 -18.22 6.42
N PRO A 244 -11.07 -19.31 6.79
CA PRO A 244 -9.63 -19.42 6.58
C PRO A 244 -9.21 -19.20 5.13
N ALA A 245 -9.99 -19.73 4.17
CA ALA A 245 -9.68 -19.56 2.75
C ALA A 245 -9.82 -18.10 2.30
N MET A 246 -10.85 -17.38 2.74
CA MET A 246 -11.04 -15.94 2.42
C MET A 246 -9.93 -15.08 3.01
N VAL A 247 -9.55 -15.33 4.27
CA VAL A 247 -8.41 -14.65 4.93
C VAL A 247 -7.12 -14.98 4.21
N GLY A 248 -6.88 -16.24 3.89
CA GLY A 248 -5.72 -16.70 3.13
C GLY A 248 -5.62 -16.03 1.76
N ALA A 249 -6.73 -15.95 1.03
CA ALA A 249 -6.80 -15.27 -0.26
C ALA A 249 -6.46 -13.76 -0.14
N THR A 250 -6.94 -13.09 0.91
CA THR A 250 -6.58 -11.70 1.20
C THR A 250 -5.07 -11.56 1.42
N VAL A 251 -4.47 -12.43 2.24
CA VAL A 251 -3.02 -12.45 2.49
C VAL A 251 -2.25 -12.69 1.19
N VAL A 252 -2.66 -13.68 0.38
CA VAL A 252 -2.02 -13.97 -0.91
C VAL A 252 -2.08 -12.76 -1.84
N GLY A 253 -3.21 -12.08 -1.90
CA GLY A 253 -3.37 -10.88 -2.73
C GLY A 253 -2.47 -9.73 -2.31
N THR A 254 -2.48 -9.39 -1.02
CA THR A 254 -1.72 -8.25 -0.48
C THR A 254 -0.20 -8.49 -0.49
N PHE A 255 0.25 -9.63 0.02
CA PHE A 255 1.67 -9.98 0.03
C PHE A 255 2.17 -10.36 -1.36
N GLY A 256 1.32 -10.98 -2.19
CA GLY A 256 1.62 -11.21 -3.60
C GLY A 256 1.87 -9.91 -4.36
N ALA A 257 1.06 -8.87 -4.13
CA ALA A 257 1.30 -7.53 -4.69
C ALA A 257 2.63 -6.93 -4.18
N GLY A 258 2.98 -7.12 -2.91
CA GLY A 258 4.28 -6.72 -2.37
C GLY A 258 5.45 -7.42 -3.08
N PHE A 259 5.36 -8.73 -3.30
CA PHE A 259 6.35 -9.48 -4.08
C PHE A 259 6.37 -9.07 -5.55
N LEU A 260 5.22 -8.77 -6.15
CA LEU A 260 5.15 -8.27 -7.53
C LEU A 260 5.86 -6.91 -7.67
N LEU A 261 5.63 -5.97 -6.74
CA LEU A 261 6.32 -4.68 -6.71
C LEU A 261 7.83 -4.84 -6.57
N SER A 262 8.29 -5.71 -5.66
CA SER A 262 9.72 -6.01 -5.47
C SER A 262 10.32 -6.73 -6.68
N GLY A 263 9.55 -7.57 -7.35
CA GLY A 263 9.94 -8.25 -8.59
C GLY A 263 10.15 -7.28 -9.75
N PHE A 264 9.23 -6.33 -9.95
CA PHE A 264 9.43 -5.25 -10.92
C PHE A 264 10.65 -4.39 -10.57
N ALA A 265 10.86 -4.06 -9.29
CA ALA A 265 12.07 -3.34 -8.88
C ALA A 265 13.35 -4.12 -9.19
N ALA A 266 13.36 -5.43 -8.94
CA ALA A 266 14.47 -6.32 -9.30
C ALA A 266 14.69 -6.38 -10.82
N LEU A 267 13.62 -6.45 -11.61
CA LEU A 267 13.70 -6.42 -13.07
C LEU A 267 14.32 -5.10 -13.57
N HIS A 268 13.84 -3.96 -13.06
CA HIS A 268 14.41 -2.65 -13.37
C HIS A 268 15.90 -2.55 -13.01
N PHE A 269 16.30 -3.13 -11.88
CA PHE A 269 17.69 -3.16 -11.45
C PHE A 269 18.56 -4.02 -12.36
N ARG A 270 18.12 -5.26 -12.68
CA ARG A 270 18.87 -6.23 -13.50
C ARG A 270 19.01 -5.80 -14.95
N THR A 271 18.11 -4.97 -15.46
CA THR A 271 18.13 -4.49 -16.85
C THR A 271 18.90 -3.17 -17.03
N ARG A 272 19.48 -2.59 -15.96
CA ARG A 272 20.27 -1.35 -16.06
C ARG A 272 21.46 -1.50 -17.01
N GLY A 273 21.69 -0.47 -17.83
CA GLY A 273 22.79 -0.44 -18.78
C GLY A 273 22.66 -1.40 -19.97
N LYS A 274 21.48 -2.02 -20.15
CA LYS A 274 21.22 -2.88 -21.32
C LYS A 274 20.42 -2.11 -22.37
N ASP A 275 20.82 -2.22 -23.64
CA ASP A 275 20.15 -1.52 -24.76
C ASP A 275 18.70 -1.98 -24.96
N TRP A 276 18.42 -3.25 -24.68
CA TRP A 276 17.08 -3.85 -24.76
C TRP A 276 16.19 -3.57 -23.53
N ARG A 277 16.67 -2.75 -22.55
CA ARG A 277 15.95 -2.47 -21.30
C ARG A 277 14.54 -1.94 -21.52
N LEU A 278 14.40 -0.88 -22.34
CA LEU A 278 13.12 -0.21 -22.52
C LEU A 278 12.08 -1.13 -23.18
N PRO A 279 12.35 -1.78 -24.32
CA PRO A 279 11.40 -2.72 -24.92
C PRO A 279 11.06 -3.90 -23.99
N ALA A 280 12.03 -4.43 -23.23
CA ALA A 280 11.76 -5.51 -22.28
C ALA A 280 10.84 -5.08 -21.15
N LEU A 281 11.04 -3.90 -20.55
CA LEU A 281 10.17 -3.39 -19.50
C LEU A 281 8.76 -3.14 -20.02
N VAL A 282 8.62 -2.47 -21.18
CA VAL A 282 7.31 -2.24 -21.80
C VAL A 282 6.60 -3.57 -22.05
N LEU A 283 7.28 -4.53 -22.65
CA LEU A 283 6.71 -5.86 -22.90
C LEU A 283 6.30 -6.56 -21.60
N CYS A 284 7.15 -6.54 -20.56
CA CYS A 284 6.84 -7.16 -19.26
C CYS A 284 5.63 -6.50 -18.58
N TYR A 285 5.51 -5.16 -18.63
CA TYR A 285 4.36 -4.47 -18.06
C TYR A 285 3.07 -4.77 -18.82
N LEU A 286 3.09 -4.68 -20.16
CA LEU A 286 1.93 -5.00 -20.99
C LEU A 286 1.53 -6.47 -20.86
N ALA A 287 2.49 -7.38 -20.89
CA ALA A 287 2.24 -8.80 -20.72
C ALA A 287 1.67 -9.12 -19.32
N SER A 288 2.19 -8.48 -18.26
CA SER A 288 1.67 -8.67 -16.89
C SER A 288 0.27 -8.09 -16.72
N LEU A 289 -0.09 -7.06 -17.50
CA LEU A 289 -1.42 -6.47 -17.48
C LEU A 289 -2.44 -7.34 -18.24
N MET A 290 -2.01 -7.92 -19.38
CA MET A 290 -2.88 -8.70 -20.26
C MET A 290 -2.98 -10.17 -19.86
N LEU A 291 -1.90 -10.73 -19.29
CA LEU A 291 -1.74 -12.14 -19.03
C LEU A 291 -1.30 -12.37 -17.57
N MET A 292 -1.91 -13.34 -16.91
CA MET A 292 -1.56 -13.68 -15.53
C MET A 292 -0.17 -14.31 -15.39
N LEU A 293 0.26 -15.11 -16.37
CA LEU A 293 1.53 -15.86 -16.32
C LEU A 293 2.77 -14.97 -16.18
N PRO A 294 2.96 -13.89 -16.97
CA PRO A 294 4.08 -12.98 -16.78
C PRO A 294 4.12 -12.32 -15.40
N ALA A 295 2.95 -11.95 -14.87
CA ALA A 295 2.86 -11.41 -13.52
C ALA A 295 3.33 -12.41 -12.45
N LEU A 296 3.02 -13.70 -12.61
CA LEU A 296 3.52 -14.78 -11.75
C LEU A 296 5.05 -14.92 -11.82
N PHE A 297 5.64 -14.82 -13.01
CA PHE A 297 7.11 -14.84 -13.14
C PHE A 297 7.76 -13.66 -12.43
N ILE A 298 7.19 -12.46 -12.54
CA ILE A 298 7.67 -11.27 -11.82
C ILE A 298 7.52 -11.44 -10.31
N LEU A 299 6.40 -12.02 -9.84
CA LEU A 299 6.18 -12.33 -8.43
C LEU A 299 7.23 -13.32 -7.92
N VAL A 300 7.53 -14.40 -8.66
CA VAL A 300 8.59 -15.37 -8.32
C VAL A 300 9.96 -14.69 -8.28
N LEU A 301 10.22 -13.75 -9.21
CA LEU A 301 11.44 -12.94 -9.16
C LEU A 301 11.53 -12.13 -7.85
N GLY A 302 10.41 -11.55 -7.38
CA GLY A 302 10.33 -10.86 -6.09
C GLY A 302 10.53 -11.79 -4.90
N LEU A 303 9.97 -12.99 -4.94
CA LEU A 303 10.19 -14.04 -3.92
C LEU A 303 11.66 -14.47 -3.84
N SER A 304 12.35 -14.57 -4.98
CA SER A 304 13.75 -15.02 -5.05
C SER A 304 14.76 -13.95 -4.59
N ASP A 305 14.40 -12.66 -4.62
CA ASP A 305 15.29 -11.54 -4.27
C ASP A 305 14.80 -10.80 -3.00
N THR A 306 14.64 -11.57 -1.92
CA THR A 306 14.26 -11.00 -0.62
C THR A 306 15.51 -10.60 0.17
N ARG A 307 15.56 -9.33 0.60
CA ARG A 307 16.65 -8.79 1.41
C ARG A 307 16.23 -7.55 2.17
N LYS A 308 17.01 -7.16 3.16
CA LYS A 308 16.83 -5.94 3.94
C LYS A 308 17.96 -4.98 3.58
N ALA A 309 17.65 -3.94 2.84
CA ALA A 309 18.57 -2.83 2.56
C ALA A 309 18.27 -1.68 3.53
N ILE A 310 19.32 -1.11 4.13
CA ILE A 310 19.22 0.03 5.05
C ILE A 310 19.86 1.23 4.35
N ALA A 311 19.10 2.30 4.16
CA ALA A 311 19.63 3.55 3.63
C ALA A 311 20.43 4.28 4.72
N LEU A 312 21.62 4.74 4.38
CA LEU A 312 22.53 5.46 5.27
C LEU A 312 22.72 6.89 4.77
N THR A 313 22.77 7.85 5.71
CA THR A 313 23.10 9.25 5.43
C THR A 313 24.04 9.80 6.49
N PRO A 314 24.81 10.87 6.19
CA PRO A 314 25.61 11.54 7.20
C PRO A 314 24.78 12.00 8.39
N ASN A 315 25.30 11.79 9.59
CA ASN A 315 24.69 12.27 10.83
C ASN A 315 25.13 13.71 11.08
N LYS A 316 24.26 14.68 10.85
CA LYS A 316 24.54 16.11 11.02
C LYS A 316 24.84 16.49 12.48
N ASP A 317 24.39 15.70 13.44
CA ASP A 317 24.60 15.96 14.87
C ASP A 317 25.95 15.41 15.37
N ALA A 318 26.59 14.51 14.61
CA ALA A 318 27.90 13.94 14.96
C ALA A 318 29.05 14.94 14.75
N ASP A 319 28.87 15.90 13.83
CA ASP A 319 29.85 16.94 13.51
C ASP A 319 29.69 18.23 14.35
N ALA A 320 28.65 18.29 15.18
CA ALA A 320 28.48 19.40 16.12
C ALA A 320 29.61 19.36 17.17
N PRO A 321 30.39 20.43 17.38
CA PRO A 321 31.43 20.42 18.40
C PRO A 321 30.80 20.10 19.75
N LYS A 322 31.31 19.05 20.40
CA LYS A 322 30.93 18.74 21.79
C LYS A 322 31.19 19.98 22.61
N GLN A 323 30.13 20.66 23.08
CA GLN A 323 30.29 21.70 24.07
C GLN A 323 30.96 21.06 25.27
N THR A 324 32.27 21.33 25.39
CA THR A 324 33.04 21.03 26.59
C THR A 324 32.41 21.88 27.70
N ASP A 325 31.63 21.23 28.58
CA ASP A 325 31.25 21.84 29.84
C ASP A 325 32.51 22.17 30.63
N SER A 326 33.04 23.37 30.40
CA SER A 326 34.01 23.99 31.30
C SER A 326 33.25 24.45 32.53
N LYS A 327 33.02 23.54 33.45
CA LYS A 327 32.78 23.90 34.85
C LYS A 327 34.17 24.08 35.49
N LEU A 328 34.62 25.31 35.61
CA LEU A 328 35.54 25.77 36.63
C LEU A 328 34.75 26.47 37.72
#